data_578fc3995b2951d7ec6c74197412c230
#
_entry.id   578fc3995b2951d7ec6c74197412c230
#
_cell.length_a   1.000
_cell.length_b   1.000
_cell.length_c   1.000
_cell.angle_alpha   90.00
_cell.angle_beta   90.00
_cell.angle_gamma   90.00
#
_symmetry.space_group_name_H-M   'P 1'
#
loop_
_entity.id
_entity.type
_entity.pdbx_description
1 polymer ?
#
loop_
_entity_poly.entity_id
_entity_poly.type
_entity_poly.pdbx_seq_one_letter_code
_entity_poly.pdbx_strand_id
1 'polypeptide(L)'
;IWTDTALFIMRFVGPPFTFSFQQVGTNCGLIGQNAAVEVDGTAYWMSENGFFRYTGKLESLPCLVEDHVFDDINTTPKQHINAGLNNLFGEVIWFYPNSGSGVVNRMVAYNYLDSSPERPVWTTGTLARTAWQDSSVFGKPHATEYNESAETADTDTNYVFGNQDGTSTYYEHETGLNQVKEGA
;
A
#
# COMPACT_ATOMS: atom_id res chain seq x y z
N ILE A 1 8.41 -7.10 -13.02
CA ILE A 1 7.51 -8.24 -12.75
C ILE A 1 7.96 -8.86 -11.43
N TRP A 2 7.05 -8.92 -10.45
CA TRP A 2 7.29 -9.61 -9.18
C TRP A 2 6.71 -11.02 -9.22
N THR A 3 7.36 -11.90 -8.51
CA THR A 3 6.82 -13.19 -8.07
C THR A 3 6.77 -13.18 -6.54
N ASP A 4 6.35 -14.27 -5.92
CA ASP A 4 6.33 -14.40 -4.46
C ASP A 4 7.73 -14.30 -3.83
N THR A 5 8.78 -14.58 -4.60
CA THR A 5 10.16 -14.67 -4.07
C THR A 5 11.17 -13.80 -4.79
N ALA A 6 10.87 -13.29 -5.99
CA ALA A 6 11.87 -12.66 -6.85
C ALA A 6 11.33 -11.49 -7.67
N LEU A 7 12.26 -10.63 -8.11
CA LEU A 7 12.01 -9.54 -9.05
C LEU A 7 12.65 -9.85 -10.39
N PHE A 8 11.88 -9.67 -11.48
CA PHE A 8 12.34 -9.77 -12.87
C PHE A 8 12.09 -8.47 -13.62
N ILE A 9 13.02 -8.13 -14.51
CA ILE A 9 12.84 -7.08 -15.51
C ILE A 9 12.49 -7.72 -16.85
N MET A 10 11.44 -7.21 -17.47
CA MET A 10 11.09 -7.50 -18.85
C MET A 10 11.54 -6.35 -19.75
N ARG A 11 12.27 -6.66 -20.80
CA ARG A 11 12.74 -5.69 -21.79
C ARG A 11 12.32 -6.12 -23.19
N PHE A 12 11.89 -5.16 -23.99
CA PHE A 12 11.72 -5.38 -25.42
C PHE A 12 13.10 -5.45 -26.09
N VAL A 13 13.38 -6.52 -26.82
CA VAL A 13 14.67 -6.77 -27.49
C VAL A 13 14.54 -6.89 -29.01
N GLY A 14 13.31 -6.88 -29.54
CA GLY A 14 13.03 -7.03 -30.96
C GLY A 14 13.09 -8.49 -31.45
N PRO A 15 12.80 -8.69 -32.77
CA PRO A 15 12.84 -10.02 -33.37
C PRO A 15 14.23 -10.68 -33.26
N PRO A 16 14.30 -12.01 -33.10
CA PRO A 16 13.19 -12.97 -33.05
C PRO A 16 12.54 -13.16 -31.68
N PHE A 17 13.09 -12.59 -30.63
CA PHE A 17 12.70 -12.89 -29.24
C PHE A 17 11.77 -11.85 -28.60
N THR A 18 11.28 -10.90 -29.25
CA THR A 18 10.36 -9.84 -28.79
C THR A 18 10.67 -9.29 -27.38
N PHE A 19 10.69 -10.13 -26.36
CA PHE A 19 11.00 -9.77 -24.98
C PHE A 19 12.09 -10.67 -24.37
N SER A 20 12.91 -10.07 -23.51
CA SER A 20 13.82 -10.78 -22.62
C SER A 20 13.40 -10.58 -21.17
N PHE A 21 13.65 -11.59 -20.33
CA PHE A 21 13.41 -11.55 -18.90
C PHE A 21 14.74 -11.74 -18.17
N GLN A 22 15.02 -10.86 -17.25
CA GLN A 22 16.21 -10.92 -16.42
C GLN A 22 15.82 -10.87 -14.96
N GLN A 23 16.24 -11.87 -14.18
CA GLN A 23 16.10 -11.83 -12.73
C GLN A 23 17.05 -10.78 -12.15
N VAL A 24 16.52 -9.92 -11.28
CA VAL A 24 17.26 -8.81 -10.67
C VAL A 24 17.61 -9.11 -9.22
N GLY A 25 16.76 -9.88 -8.55
CA GLY A 25 16.94 -10.25 -7.16
C GLY A 25 16.11 -11.44 -6.73
N THR A 26 16.53 -12.03 -5.62
CA THR A 26 15.83 -13.10 -4.88
C THR A 26 15.52 -12.65 -3.47
N ASN A 27 14.57 -13.30 -2.80
CA ASN A 27 14.09 -12.95 -1.46
C ASN A 27 13.55 -11.50 -1.36
N CYS A 28 13.07 -10.96 -2.47
CA CYS A 28 12.51 -9.62 -2.60
C CYS A 28 11.18 -9.65 -3.37
N GLY A 29 10.46 -10.76 -3.28
CA GLY A 29 9.16 -10.93 -3.91
C GLY A 29 8.10 -9.99 -3.32
N LEU A 30 6.93 -9.95 -3.92
CA LEU A 30 5.83 -9.11 -3.49
C LEU A 30 4.96 -9.87 -2.48
N ILE A 31 4.74 -9.29 -1.30
CA ILE A 31 3.93 -9.94 -0.25
C ILE A 31 2.46 -10.10 -0.66
N GLY A 32 1.93 -9.18 -1.45
CA GLY A 32 0.56 -9.18 -1.97
C GLY A 32 0.48 -8.42 -3.28
N GLN A 33 -0.47 -8.75 -4.13
CA GLN A 33 -0.56 -8.21 -5.50
C GLN A 33 -0.65 -6.67 -5.59
N ASN A 34 -1.11 -6.01 -4.52
CA ASN A 34 -1.28 -4.56 -4.46
C ASN A 34 -0.26 -3.88 -3.52
N ALA A 35 0.77 -4.60 -3.05
CA ALA A 35 1.75 -4.10 -2.08
C ALA A 35 2.93 -3.34 -2.71
N ALA A 36 2.77 -2.87 -3.95
CA ALA A 36 3.78 -2.09 -4.67
C ALA A 36 3.19 -0.79 -5.20
N VAL A 37 4.01 0.25 -5.21
CA VAL A 37 3.69 1.56 -5.78
C VAL A 37 4.92 2.12 -6.48
N GLU A 38 4.70 2.96 -7.50
CA GLU A 38 5.75 3.64 -8.24
C GLU A 38 5.61 5.15 -8.04
N VAL A 39 6.73 5.83 -7.84
CA VAL A 39 6.83 7.27 -7.80
C VAL A 39 8.14 7.73 -8.45
N ASP A 40 8.04 8.63 -9.41
CA ASP A 40 9.18 9.24 -10.12
C ASP A 40 10.19 8.24 -10.68
N GLY A 41 9.71 7.13 -11.25
CA GLY A 41 10.55 6.07 -11.82
C GLY A 41 11.15 5.11 -10.79
N THR A 42 10.82 5.27 -9.51
CA THR A 42 11.23 4.38 -8.43
C THR A 42 10.06 3.50 -8.01
N ALA A 43 10.23 2.20 -8.07
CA ALA A 43 9.25 1.26 -7.53
C ALA A 43 9.59 0.94 -6.06
N TYR A 44 8.59 1.02 -5.19
CA TYR A 44 8.66 0.65 -3.78
C TYR A 44 7.69 -0.49 -3.51
N TRP A 45 8.08 -1.46 -2.69
CA TRP A 45 7.19 -2.56 -2.34
C TRP A 45 7.52 -3.19 -1.00
N MET A 46 6.51 -3.87 -0.44
CA MET A 46 6.61 -4.70 0.74
C MET A 46 6.76 -6.16 0.31
N SER A 47 7.75 -6.82 0.86
CA SER A 47 8.02 -8.26 0.74
C SER A 47 7.76 -8.95 2.08
N GLU A 48 7.77 -10.26 2.10
CA GLU A 48 7.80 -11.04 3.37
C GLU A 48 9.10 -10.84 4.17
N ASN A 49 10.16 -10.36 3.51
CA ASN A 49 11.50 -10.20 4.08
C ASN A 49 11.93 -8.73 4.19
N GLY A 50 10.99 -7.81 4.30
CA GLY A 50 11.29 -6.40 4.46
C GLY A 50 10.76 -5.51 3.33
N PHE A 51 11.26 -4.29 3.28
CA PHE A 51 10.87 -3.29 2.30
C PHE A 51 11.98 -3.08 1.27
N PHE A 52 11.60 -2.88 0.03
CA PHE A 52 12.55 -2.75 -1.08
C PHE A 52 12.19 -1.59 -1.99
N ARG A 53 13.19 -1.09 -2.70
CA ARG A 53 13.03 -0.17 -3.82
C ARG A 53 13.85 -0.58 -5.03
N TYR A 54 13.40 -0.13 -6.19
CA TYR A 54 14.10 -0.32 -7.46
C TYR A 54 14.15 0.99 -8.24
N THR A 55 15.38 1.48 -8.48
CA THR A 55 15.70 2.69 -9.25
C THR A 55 16.56 2.39 -10.45
N GLY A 56 16.51 1.16 -10.98
CA GLY A 56 17.51 0.59 -11.90
C GLY A 56 18.46 -0.37 -11.18
N LYS A 57 18.52 -0.31 -9.86
CA LYS A 57 19.22 -1.22 -8.97
C LYS A 57 18.26 -1.62 -7.84
N LEU A 58 18.29 -2.89 -7.46
CA LEU A 58 17.55 -3.39 -6.31
C LEU A 58 18.26 -2.98 -5.01
N GLU A 59 17.51 -2.37 -4.09
CA GLU A 59 18.00 -1.96 -2.79
C GLU A 59 16.97 -2.33 -1.71
N SER A 60 17.44 -2.84 -0.58
CA SER A 60 16.63 -2.97 0.62
C SER A 60 16.51 -1.61 1.29
N LEU A 61 15.32 -1.26 1.75
CA LEU A 61 15.09 -0.06 2.56
C LEU A 61 15.37 -0.39 4.02
N PRO A 62 16.34 0.28 4.67
CA PRO A 62 16.52 0.13 6.10
C PRO A 62 15.25 0.55 6.84
N CYS A 63 14.67 -0.34 7.62
CA CYS A 63 13.43 -0.08 8.35
C CYS A 63 13.65 -0.22 9.84
N LEU A 64 13.50 0.88 10.58
CA LEU A 64 13.69 0.91 12.04
C LEU A 64 12.51 0.30 12.80
N VAL A 65 11.38 0.11 12.11
CA VAL A 65 10.15 -0.44 12.66
C VAL A 65 9.82 -1.81 12.06
N GLU A 66 10.80 -2.47 11.45
CA GLU A 66 10.63 -3.74 10.72
C GLU A 66 10.05 -4.82 11.63
N ASP A 67 10.66 -5.05 12.79
CA ASP A 67 10.19 -6.06 13.77
C ASP A 67 8.75 -5.75 14.21
N HIS A 68 8.44 -4.47 14.49
CA HIS A 68 7.08 -4.08 14.89
C HIS A 68 6.02 -4.39 13.81
N VAL A 69 6.37 -4.24 12.54
CA VAL A 69 5.46 -4.52 11.42
C VAL A 69 5.33 -6.03 11.19
N PHE A 70 6.45 -6.74 11.06
CA PHE A 70 6.44 -8.14 10.65
C PHE A 70 6.09 -9.12 11.78
N ASP A 71 6.25 -8.74 13.04
CA ASP A 71 5.75 -9.50 14.18
C ASP A 71 4.23 -9.37 14.37
N ASP A 72 3.63 -8.26 13.88
CA ASP A 72 2.19 -7.99 14.02
C ASP A 72 1.38 -8.31 12.75
N ILE A 73 2.00 -8.49 11.60
CA ILE A 73 1.29 -8.67 10.33
C ILE A 73 0.58 -10.02 10.22
N ASN A 74 -0.66 -10.03 9.73
CA ASN A 74 -1.34 -11.25 9.31
C ASN A 74 -1.10 -11.50 7.82
N THR A 75 -0.30 -12.51 7.51
CA THR A 75 0.03 -12.88 6.13
C THR A 75 -0.98 -13.84 5.49
N THR A 76 -2.01 -14.28 6.20
CA THR A 76 -3.05 -15.15 5.63
C THR A 76 -3.85 -14.44 4.55
N PRO A 77 -4.41 -13.21 4.78
CA PRO A 77 -5.11 -12.46 3.75
C PRO A 77 -4.16 -11.52 2.98
N LYS A 78 -3.08 -12.05 2.37
CA LYS A 78 -2.08 -11.26 1.60
C LYS A 78 -2.69 -10.34 0.55
N GLN A 79 -3.82 -10.73 -0.04
CA GLN A 79 -4.53 -9.94 -1.04
C GLN A 79 -5.10 -8.62 -0.49
N HIS A 80 -5.24 -8.49 0.82
CA HIS A 80 -5.71 -7.26 1.46
C HIS A 80 -4.59 -6.24 1.70
N ILE A 81 -3.32 -6.69 1.64
CA ILE A 81 -2.17 -5.79 1.79
C ILE A 81 -2.09 -4.92 0.55
N ASN A 82 -2.10 -3.61 0.74
CA ASN A 82 -2.04 -2.67 -0.36
C ASN A 82 -1.09 -1.51 -0.05
N ALA A 83 -0.57 -0.88 -1.11
CA ALA A 83 0.29 0.28 -1.03
C ALA A 83 -0.41 1.51 -1.62
N GLY A 84 -0.13 2.66 -1.04
CA GLY A 84 -0.58 3.95 -1.50
C GLY A 84 0.55 4.97 -1.53
N LEU A 85 0.39 5.98 -2.37
CA LEU A 85 1.30 7.12 -2.46
C LEU A 85 0.62 8.35 -1.90
N ASN A 86 1.32 9.08 -1.04
CA ASN A 86 0.91 10.38 -0.51
C ASN A 86 1.95 11.43 -0.92
N ASN A 87 1.83 11.92 -2.14
CA ASN A 87 2.77 12.88 -2.73
C ASN A 87 2.87 14.18 -1.94
N LEU A 88 1.78 14.59 -1.30
CA LEU A 88 1.77 15.84 -0.53
C LEU A 88 2.80 15.84 0.60
N PHE A 89 3.03 14.68 1.20
CA PHE A 89 3.98 14.51 2.31
C PHE A 89 5.22 13.69 1.93
N GLY A 90 5.34 13.26 0.67
CA GLY A 90 6.47 12.45 0.21
C GLY A 90 6.52 11.06 0.83
N GLU A 91 5.37 10.42 0.96
CA GLU A 91 5.24 9.15 1.66
C GLU A 91 4.75 8.02 0.75
N VAL A 92 5.36 6.85 0.91
CA VAL A 92 4.80 5.57 0.48
C VAL A 92 4.21 4.89 1.70
N ILE A 93 2.93 4.50 1.62
CA ILE A 93 2.19 3.93 2.73
C ILE A 93 1.79 2.50 2.37
N TRP A 94 2.02 1.56 3.28
CA TRP A 94 1.48 0.19 3.18
C TRP A 94 0.43 0.00 4.26
N PHE A 95 -0.72 -0.51 3.84
CA PHE A 95 -1.84 -0.85 4.70
C PHE A 95 -1.91 -2.37 4.82
N TYR A 96 -2.03 -2.87 6.05
CA TYR A 96 -1.98 -4.30 6.31
C TYR A 96 -2.88 -4.71 7.50
N PRO A 97 -3.36 -5.95 7.53
CA PRO A 97 -4.04 -6.50 8.69
C PRO A 97 -3.04 -6.91 9.76
N ASN A 98 -3.34 -6.62 11.04
CA ASN A 98 -2.54 -7.14 12.14
C ASN A 98 -2.84 -8.63 12.41
N SER A 99 -2.04 -9.26 13.27
CA SER A 99 -2.12 -10.69 13.58
C SER A 99 -3.50 -11.14 14.12
N GLY A 100 -4.28 -10.23 14.70
CA GLY A 100 -5.61 -10.48 15.24
C GLY A 100 -6.77 -10.16 14.29
N SER A 101 -6.49 -9.72 13.06
CA SER A 101 -7.52 -9.24 12.12
C SER A 101 -7.40 -9.89 10.76
N GLY A 102 -8.54 -10.17 10.12
CA GLY A 102 -8.63 -10.55 8.71
C GLY A 102 -8.74 -9.34 7.76
N VAL A 103 -8.97 -8.14 8.29
CA VAL A 103 -9.12 -6.90 7.54
C VAL A 103 -8.02 -5.90 7.88
N VAL A 104 -7.75 -5.00 6.93
CA VAL A 104 -6.73 -3.97 7.08
C VAL A 104 -7.06 -3.03 8.24
N ASN A 105 -6.14 -2.86 9.17
CA ASN A 105 -6.31 -2.02 10.35
C ASN A 105 -5.02 -1.34 10.82
N ARG A 106 -3.91 -1.56 10.14
CA ARG A 106 -2.60 -0.98 10.43
C ARG A 106 -2.03 -0.31 9.19
N MET A 107 -1.14 0.63 9.43
CA MET A 107 -0.34 1.23 8.37
C MET A 107 1.12 1.39 8.78
N VAL A 108 2.00 1.36 7.80
CA VAL A 108 3.39 1.78 7.90
C VAL A 108 3.72 2.68 6.72
N ALA A 109 4.34 3.81 6.96
CA ALA A 109 4.72 4.78 5.94
C ALA A 109 6.23 5.02 5.94
N TYR A 110 6.78 5.09 4.75
CA TYR A 110 8.16 5.51 4.47
C TYR A 110 8.16 6.87 3.82
N ASN A 111 8.81 7.85 4.44
CA ASN A 111 8.97 9.17 3.84
C ASN A 111 10.19 9.16 2.92
N TYR A 112 9.97 9.19 1.60
CA TYR A 112 11.03 9.09 0.62
C TYR A 112 11.73 10.43 0.35
N LEU A 113 11.14 11.57 0.74
CA LEU A 113 11.76 12.89 0.60
C LEU A 113 12.73 13.20 1.73
N ASP A 114 12.36 12.85 2.97
CA ASP A 114 13.13 13.18 4.17
C ASP A 114 14.11 12.07 4.58
N SER A 115 14.03 10.91 3.94
CA SER A 115 14.88 9.76 4.27
C SER A 115 16.24 9.82 3.57
N SER A 116 17.28 9.41 4.32
CA SER A 116 18.60 9.08 3.78
C SER A 116 19.01 7.67 4.19
N PRO A 117 20.03 7.06 3.57
CA PRO A 117 20.51 5.73 3.96
C PRO A 117 20.89 5.61 5.44
N GLU A 118 21.43 6.70 6.03
CA GLU A 118 21.82 6.74 7.44
C GLU A 118 20.66 7.13 8.37
N ARG A 119 19.62 7.75 7.83
CA ARG A 119 18.48 8.23 8.60
C ARG A 119 17.17 7.96 7.86
N PRO A 120 16.69 6.72 7.84
CA PRO A 120 15.40 6.42 7.27
C PRO A 120 14.27 6.94 8.17
N VAL A 121 13.25 7.55 7.57
CA VAL A 121 12.09 8.11 8.28
C VAL A 121 10.89 7.22 8.04
N TRP A 122 10.40 6.62 9.12
CA TRP A 122 9.26 5.71 9.13
C TRP A 122 8.22 6.13 10.15
N THR A 123 6.97 5.87 9.82
CA THR A 123 5.82 6.11 10.71
C THR A 123 4.92 4.89 10.71
N THR A 124 4.41 4.50 11.87
CA THR A 124 3.42 3.42 12.00
C THR A 124 2.15 3.96 12.64
N GLY A 125 1.02 3.35 12.35
CA GLY A 125 -0.24 3.77 12.93
C GLY A 125 -1.38 2.78 12.73
N THR A 126 -2.50 3.10 13.37
CA THR A 126 -3.78 2.44 13.18
C THR A 126 -4.56 3.19 12.12
N LEU A 127 -4.61 2.65 10.92
CA LEU A 127 -5.37 3.25 9.82
C LEU A 127 -5.86 2.14 8.91
N ALA A 128 -7.18 1.97 8.83
CA ALA A 128 -7.83 0.99 7.99
C ALA A 128 -8.09 1.61 6.62
N ARG A 129 -7.34 1.19 5.61
CA ARG A 129 -7.58 1.61 4.23
C ARG A 129 -7.44 0.41 3.31
N THR A 130 -8.52 0.06 2.64
CA THR A 130 -8.58 -1.07 1.71
C THR A 130 -8.19 -0.70 0.29
N ALA A 131 -8.27 0.58 -0.04
CA ALA A 131 -7.75 1.17 -1.26
C ALA A 131 -7.38 2.63 -1.00
N TRP A 132 -6.41 3.13 -1.74
CA TRP A 132 -5.89 4.49 -1.63
C TRP A 132 -5.68 5.09 -3.03
N GLN A 133 -6.17 6.31 -3.21
CA GLN A 133 -5.91 7.14 -4.38
C GLN A 133 -5.26 8.43 -3.93
N ASP A 134 -4.06 8.70 -4.39
CA ASP A 134 -3.36 9.95 -4.12
C ASP A 134 -4.11 11.17 -4.68
N SER A 135 -3.69 12.34 -4.26
CA SER A 135 -4.22 13.60 -4.76
C SER A 135 -4.12 13.65 -6.29
N SER A 136 -5.25 13.72 -6.93
CA SER A 136 -5.38 13.75 -8.39
C SER A 136 -6.23 14.94 -8.80
N VAL A 137 -7.07 14.77 -9.78
CA VAL A 137 -8.05 15.78 -10.23
C VAL A 137 -8.94 16.31 -9.09
N PHE A 138 -9.12 15.53 -8.03
CA PHE A 138 -9.90 15.91 -6.86
C PHE A 138 -9.13 16.74 -5.82
N GLY A 139 -7.82 16.93 -6.01
CA GLY A 139 -6.99 17.80 -5.19
C GLY A 139 -6.59 17.26 -3.82
N LYS A 140 -7.14 16.14 -3.38
CA LYS A 140 -6.88 15.52 -2.07
C LYS A 140 -6.87 13.99 -2.19
N PRO A 141 -6.10 13.26 -1.35
CA PRO A 141 -6.16 11.81 -1.35
C PRO A 141 -7.52 11.30 -0.93
N HIS A 142 -7.99 10.24 -1.57
CA HIS A 142 -9.22 9.54 -1.27
C HIS A 142 -8.91 8.09 -0.91
N ALA A 143 -9.66 7.54 0.02
CA ALA A 143 -9.47 6.18 0.45
C ALA A 143 -10.80 5.50 0.77
N THR A 144 -10.80 4.17 0.75
CA THR A 144 -11.92 3.35 1.20
C THR A 144 -11.53 2.56 2.43
N GLU A 145 -12.50 2.29 3.29
CA GLU A 145 -12.35 1.44 4.48
C GLU A 145 -13.45 0.40 4.48
N TYR A 146 -13.12 -0.81 4.91
CA TYR A 146 -14.10 -1.84 5.20
C TYR A 146 -14.44 -1.79 6.69
N ASN A 147 -15.74 -1.70 7.01
CA ASN A 147 -16.21 -1.68 8.38
C ASN A 147 -16.77 -3.06 8.77
N GLU A 148 -15.98 -3.82 9.51
CA GLU A 148 -16.36 -5.17 9.98
C GLU A 148 -17.57 -5.13 10.93
N SER A 149 -17.79 -4.02 11.64
CA SER A 149 -18.94 -3.86 12.54
C SER A 149 -20.27 -3.68 11.79
N ALA A 150 -20.24 -3.34 10.52
CA ALA A 150 -21.44 -3.23 9.69
C ALA A 150 -21.99 -4.58 9.24
N GLU A 151 -21.17 -5.63 9.18
CA GLU A 151 -21.63 -6.99 8.83
C GLU A 151 -22.68 -7.55 9.81
N THR A 152 -22.64 -7.12 11.07
CA THR A 152 -23.59 -7.58 12.09
C THR A 152 -24.91 -6.82 12.09
N ALA A 153 -25.04 -5.76 11.32
CA ALA A 153 -26.18 -4.85 11.35
C ALA A 153 -27.04 -4.87 10.08
N ASP A 154 -26.92 -5.86 9.20
CA ASP A 154 -27.68 -5.97 7.94
C ASP A 154 -27.56 -4.74 7.01
N THR A 155 -26.51 -3.95 7.20
CA THR A 155 -26.18 -2.78 6.38
C THR A 155 -24.71 -2.87 5.98
N ASP A 156 -24.47 -3.36 4.77
CA ASP A 156 -23.15 -3.27 4.11
C ASP A 156 -22.83 -1.79 3.84
N THR A 157 -22.28 -1.11 4.84
CA THR A 157 -21.86 0.27 4.71
C THR A 157 -20.39 0.32 4.35
N ASN A 158 -20.10 0.67 3.10
CA ASN A 158 -18.75 0.99 2.65
C ASN A 158 -18.52 2.48 2.84
N TYR A 159 -17.47 2.83 3.58
CA TYR A 159 -17.09 4.23 3.78
C TYR A 159 -16.04 4.65 2.75
N VAL A 160 -16.33 5.72 2.01
CA VAL A 160 -15.35 6.38 1.17
C VAL A 160 -14.87 7.63 1.90
N PHE A 161 -13.60 7.67 2.26
CA PHE A 161 -13.03 8.82 2.94
C PHE A 161 -12.42 9.78 1.91
N GLY A 162 -13.00 10.98 1.80
CA GLY A 162 -12.32 12.10 1.17
C GLY A 162 -11.45 12.80 2.22
N ASN A 163 -10.27 13.22 1.86
CA ASN A 163 -9.45 14.12 2.67
C ASN A 163 -8.63 13.51 3.81
N GLN A 164 -7.36 13.34 3.56
CA GLN A 164 -6.38 12.99 4.58
C GLN A 164 -5.60 14.20 5.12
N ASP A 165 -6.11 15.42 4.94
CA ASP A 165 -5.50 16.68 5.43
C ASP A 165 -6.02 17.10 6.83
N GLY A 166 -6.73 16.22 7.52
CA GLY A 166 -7.30 16.49 8.85
C GLY A 166 -8.69 17.12 8.83
N THR A 167 -9.25 17.44 7.66
CA THR A 167 -10.65 17.79 7.51
C THR A 167 -11.40 16.58 6.98
N SER A 168 -11.99 15.79 7.90
CA SER A 168 -12.67 14.55 7.53
C SER A 168 -14.03 14.83 6.93
N THR A 169 -14.15 14.74 5.62
CA THR A 169 -15.44 14.46 5.00
C THR A 169 -15.45 12.99 4.64
N TYR A 170 -16.27 12.19 5.26
CA TYR A 170 -16.50 10.81 4.83
C TYR A 170 -17.86 10.71 4.16
N TYR A 171 -17.92 9.86 3.15
CA TYR A 171 -19.17 9.53 2.46
C TYR A 171 -19.51 8.09 2.79
N GLU A 172 -20.70 7.89 3.33
CA GLU A 172 -21.26 6.58 3.58
C GLU A 172 -22.07 6.14 2.37
N HIS A 173 -21.75 4.99 1.81
CA HIS A 173 -22.50 4.37 0.73
C HIS A 173 -23.26 3.17 1.29
N GLU A 174 -24.58 3.28 1.39
CA GLU A 174 -25.44 2.14 1.70
C GLU A 174 -25.64 1.29 0.45
N THR A 175 -25.17 0.04 0.48
CA THR A 175 -25.43 -0.93 -0.59
C THR A 175 -26.93 -1.19 -0.69
N GLY A 176 -27.49 -0.89 -1.85
CA GLY A 176 -28.90 -1.12 -2.19
C GLY A 176 -29.73 0.13 -2.43
N LEU A 177 -29.27 1.31 -2.04
CA LEU A 177 -30.05 2.54 -2.19
C LEU A 177 -29.45 3.58 -3.14
N ASN A 178 -28.26 3.36 -3.70
CA ASN A 178 -27.56 4.35 -4.54
C ASN A 178 -27.53 5.78 -3.93
N GLN A 179 -27.56 5.87 -2.61
CA GLN A 179 -27.51 7.15 -1.91
C GLN A 179 -26.15 7.32 -1.26
N VAL A 180 -25.44 8.34 -1.68
CA VAL A 180 -24.26 8.83 -0.99
C VAL A 180 -24.74 9.86 0.03
N LYS A 181 -24.55 9.58 1.32
CA LYS A 181 -24.81 10.56 2.37
C LYS A 181 -23.53 11.26 2.75
N GLU A 182 -23.56 12.57 2.76
CA GLU A 182 -22.47 13.38 3.30
C GLU A 182 -22.58 13.35 4.83
N GLY A 183 -21.52 12.87 5.49
CA GLY A 183 -21.42 12.88 6.94
C GLY A 183 -21.13 14.29 7.45
N ALA A 184 -21.86 14.73 8.45
CA ALA A 184 -21.67 16.01 9.13
C ALA A 184 -20.57 15.94 10.19
#